data_d45ba0dc6cdbd0e8927025660428c9c9
#
_entry.id   d45ba0dc6cdbd0e8927025660428c9c9
#
_cell.length_a   1.000
_cell.length_b   1.000
_cell.length_c   1.000
_cell.angle_alpha   90.00
_cell.angle_beta   90.00
_cell.angle_gamma   90.00
#
_symmetry.space_group_name_H-M   'P 1'
#
loop_
_entity.id
_entity.type
_entity.pdbx_description
1 polymer ?
#
loop_
_entity_poly.entity_id
_entity_poly.type
_entity_poly.pdbx_seq_one_letter_code
_entity_poly.pdbx_strand_id
1 'polypeptide(L)'
;MKKKLLALVCALALTFSFAGCTISTPDTVGSIGDFEITSGMYLLAQYGAYQQAAQLAGSDQDASDVKAFLKETITTDSDSGETAVVSDYVAQQTQQTLETLAAVDARFKALGGELTAEQLSTADRYAQQMMDQYGDTYTANGIGLETVKAYERLQVEHTALLDMVYGPDGETPV
;
A
#
# COMPACT_ATOMS: atom_id res chain seq x y z
N MET A 1 12.94 -11.46 -17.07
CA MET A 1 12.00 -10.34 -17.08
C MET A 1 11.82 -9.72 -15.70
N LYS A 2 11.75 -10.52 -14.59
CA LYS A 2 11.60 -10.00 -13.20
C LYS A 2 12.66 -8.98 -12.76
N LYS A 3 13.95 -9.19 -13.13
CA LYS A 3 15.05 -8.25 -12.79
C LYS A 3 14.96 -6.87 -13.48
N LYS A 4 14.30 -6.79 -14.64
CA LYS A 4 14.12 -5.51 -15.37
C LYS A 4 12.96 -4.69 -14.82
N LEU A 5 11.93 -5.35 -14.25
CA LEU A 5 10.81 -4.69 -13.58
C LEU A 5 11.28 -4.04 -12.27
N LEU A 6 12.09 -4.78 -11.49
CA LEU A 6 12.64 -4.28 -10.22
C LEU A 6 13.52 -3.03 -10.44
N ALA A 7 14.33 -3.02 -11.51
CA ALA A 7 15.16 -1.86 -11.86
C ALA A 7 14.34 -0.63 -12.27
N LEU A 8 13.16 -0.83 -12.89
CA LEU A 8 12.27 0.26 -13.28
C LEU A 8 11.59 0.90 -12.06
N VAL A 9 11.16 0.08 -11.10
CA VAL A 9 10.54 0.56 -9.85
C VAL A 9 11.55 1.34 -9.00
N CYS A 10 12.78 0.84 -8.87
CA CYS A 10 13.84 1.56 -8.14
C CYS A 10 14.28 2.85 -8.84
N ALA A 11 14.28 2.89 -10.17
CA ALA A 11 14.65 4.10 -10.93
C ALA A 11 13.60 5.21 -10.77
N LEU A 12 12.33 4.88 -10.69
CA LEU A 12 11.25 5.85 -10.43
C LEU A 12 11.33 6.43 -9.02
N ALA A 13 11.61 5.61 -8.01
CA ALA A 13 11.75 6.08 -6.62
C ALA A 13 12.91 7.09 -6.44
N LEU A 14 13.99 6.96 -7.22
CA LEU A 14 15.16 7.85 -7.12
C LEU A 14 15.00 9.18 -7.86
N THR A 15 14.11 9.29 -8.83
CA THR A 15 13.91 10.55 -9.58
C THR A 15 13.05 11.58 -8.81
N PHE A 16 12.27 11.16 -7.83
CA PHE A 16 11.42 12.06 -7.03
C PHE A 16 12.15 12.83 -5.93
N SER A 17 13.41 12.52 -5.64
CA SER A 17 14.15 13.11 -4.51
C SER A 17 14.82 14.46 -4.82
N PHE A 18 14.72 15.02 -6.02
CA PHE A 18 15.59 16.14 -6.44
C PHE A 18 14.91 17.41 -6.96
N ALA A 19 13.61 17.50 -7.01
CA ALA A 19 12.94 18.71 -7.49
C ALA A 19 12.04 19.30 -6.41
N GLY A 20 12.43 20.39 -5.80
CA GLY A 20 11.56 21.29 -5.03
C GLY A 20 10.57 22.03 -5.94
N CYS A 21 9.92 21.31 -6.85
CA CYS A 21 8.80 21.78 -7.64
C CYS A 21 7.53 21.17 -7.03
N THR A 22 6.43 21.89 -7.07
CA THR A 22 5.09 21.31 -6.88
C THR A 22 4.98 20.09 -7.78
N ILE A 23 5.17 18.90 -7.19
CA ILE A 23 5.10 17.65 -7.91
C ILE A 23 3.62 17.46 -8.25
N SER A 24 3.25 17.73 -9.50
CA SER A 24 2.06 17.11 -10.06
C SER A 24 2.44 15.63 -10.20
N THR A 25 2.06 14.84 -9.22
CA THR A 25 2.21 13.39 -9.28
C THR A 25 1.52 12.90 -10.54
N PRO A 26 2.16 12.11 -11.41
CA PRO A 26 1.48 11.52 -12.54
C PRO A 26 0.30 10.72 -12.00
N ASP A 27 -0.86 10.86 -12.63
CA ASP A 27 -2.09 10.24 -12.14
C ASP A 27 -1.93 8.73 -12.00
N THR A 28 -1.18 8.08 -12.90
CA THR A 28 -0.92 6.64 -12.92
C THR A 28 0.57 6.34 -13.05
N VAL A 29 1.09 5.40 -12.25
CA VAL A 29 2.49 4.94 -12.29
C VAL A 29 2.64 3.53 -12.88
N GLY A 30 1.55 2.82 -13.09
CA GLY A 30 1.52 1.48 -13.66
C GLY A 30 0.16 0.82 -13.56
N SER A 31 0.11 -0.47 -13.91
CA SER A 31 -1.08 -1.29 -13.77
C SER A 31 -0.74 -2.75 -13.47
N ILE A 32 -1.67 -3.47 -12.86
CA ILE A 32 -1.64 -4.93 -12.67
C ILE A 32 -2.92 -5.47 -13.29
N GLY A 33 -2.81 -6.07 -14.48
CA GLY A 33 -3.99 -6.36 -15.29
C GLY A 33 -4.74 -5.07 -15.63
N ASP A 34 -6.03 -5.03 -15.34
CA ASP A 34 -6.90 -3.87 -15.55
C ASP A 34 -6.90 -2.89 -14.36
N PHE A 35 -6.19 -3.21 -13.27
CA PHE A 35 -6.10 -2.37 -12.09
C PHE A 35 -5.02 -1.30 -12.27
N GLU A 36 -5.45 -0.03 -12.32
CA GLU A 36 -4.54 1.11 -12.40
C GLU A 36 -3.94 1.43 -11.02
N ILE A 37 -2.61 1.62 -10.99
CA ILE A 37 -1.88 2.04 -9.79
C ILE A 37 -1.63 3.54 -9.91
N THR A 38 -2.33 4.34 -9.12
CA THR A 38 -2.03 5.76 -8.99
C THR A 38 -0.76 5.98 -8.18
N SER A 39 -0.07 7.09 -8.42
CA SER A 39 1.12 7.45 -7.64
C SER A 39 0.82 7.57 -6.14
N GLY A 40 -0.34 8.13 -5.78
CA GLY A 40 -0.73 8.22 -4.38
C GLY A 40 -0.96 6.86 -3.74
N MET A 41 -1.59 5.91 -4.46
CA MET A 41 -1.77 4.53 -3.98
C MET A 41 -0.44 3.81 -3.78
N TYR A 42 0.50 3.98 -4.73
CA TYR A 42 1.85 3.46 -4.61
C TYR A 42 2.56 4.01 -3.36
N LEU A 43 2.48 5.33 -3.14
CA LEU A 43 3.08 5.99 -1.98
C LEU A 43 2.46 5.54 -0.65
N LEU A 44 1.13 5.34 -0.61
CA LEU A 44 0.46 4.79 0.58
C LEU A 44 0.93 3.37 0.91
N ALA A 45 1.00 2.50 -0.11
CA ALA A 45 1.51 1.14 0.07
C ALA A 45 2.97 1.15 0.54
N GLN A 46 3.81 2.01 -0.04
CA GLN A 46 5.20 2.17 0.34
C GLN A 46 5.36 2.71 1.77
N TYR A 47 4.55 3.69 2.16
CA TYR A 47 4.53 4.22 3.51
C TYR A 47 4.13 3.15 4.54
N GLY A 48 3.09 2.37 4.24
CA GLY A 48 2.68 1.23 5.07
C GLY A 48 3.80 0.19 5.24
N ALA A 49 4.47 -0.17 4.14
CA ALA A 49 5.61 -1.09 4.16
C ALA A 49 6.79 -0.55 4.98
N TYR A 50 7.07 0.75 4.90
CA TYR A 50 8.08 1.41 5.71
C TYR A 50 7.74 1.37 7.21
N GLN A 51 6.49 1.66 7.57
CA GLN A 51 6.02 1.59 8.96
C GLN A 51 6.11 0.16 9.52
N GLN A 52 5.80 -0.84 8.70
CA GLN A 52 5.96 -2.24 9.08
C GLN A 52 7.44 -2.61 9.32
N ALA A 53 8.34 -2.15 8.45
CA ALA A 53 9.78 -2.34 8.65
C ALA A 53 10.25 -1.69 9.96
N ALA A 54 9.77 -0.47 10.26
CA ALA A 54 10.10 0.22 11.50
C ALA A 54 9.57 -0.52 12.75
N GLN A 55 8.40 -1.14 12.67
CA GLN A 55 7.86 -1.98 13.75
C GLN A 55 8.70 -3.25 13.95
N LEU A 56 9.13 -3.89 12.88
CA LEU A 56 10.00 -5.09 12.95
C LEU A 56 11.38 -4.77 13.53
N ALA A 57 11.92 -3.59 13.21
CA ALA A 57 13.19 -3.11 13.77
C ALA A 57 13.11 -2.82 15.28
N GLY A 58 11.92 -2.50 15.79
CA GLY A 58 11.71 -2.17 17.21
C GLY A 58 12.44 -0.90 17.63
N SER A 59 12.92 -0.88 18.88
CA SER A 59 13.66 0.25 19.46
C SER A 59 15.16 0.24 19.16
N ASP A 60 15.65 -0.80 18.49
CA ASP A 60 17.09 -1.03 18.30
C ASP A 60 17.67 -0.20 17.14
N GLN A 61 16.79 0.34 16.28
CA GLN A 61 17.18 1.12 15.10
C GLN A 61 16.39 2.42 15.03
N ASP A 62 17.06 3.49 14.58
CA ASP A 62 16.43 4.81 14.41
C ASP A 62 15.76 4.93 13.04
N ALA A 63 14.46 4.66 12.99
CA ALA A 63 13.67 4.83 11.78
C ALA A 63 13.37 6.30 11.43
N SER A 64 13.76 7.28 12.24
CA SER A 64 13.58 8.71 11.93
C SER A 64 14.57 9.21 10.87
N ASP A 65 15.79 8.63 10.81
CA ASP A 65 16.71 8.84 9.68
C ASP A 65 16.39 7.84 8.56
N VAL A 66 15.48 8.22 7.68
CA VAL A 66 15.02 7.38 6.56
C VAL A 66 16.18 6.85 5.71
N LYS A 67 17.20 7.69 5.43
CA LYS A 67 18.32 7.27 4.56
C LYS A 67 19.24 6.25 5.22
N ALA A 68 19.46 6.38 6.51
CA ALA A 68 20.23 5.42 7.28
C ALA A 68 19.42 4.13 7.43
N PHE A 69 18.17 4.23 7.88
CA PHE A 69 17.30 3.09 8.13
C PHE A 69 17.07 2.21 6.90
N LEU A 70 16.89 2.79 5.71
CA LEU A 70 16.73 2.01 4.46
C LEU A 70 17.91 1.08 4.13
N LYS A 71 19.09 1.30 4.74
CA LYS A 71 20.29 0.47 4.55
C LYS A 71 20.48 -0.57 5.64
N GLU A 72 19.73 -0.47 6.71
CA GLU A 72 19.81 -1.40 7.83
C GLU A 72 19.25 -2.77 7.46
N THR A 73 19.59 -3.76 8.27
CA THR A 73 19.06 -5.12 8.16
C THR A 73 18.09 -5.35 9.32
N ILE A 74 16.91 -5.83 9.02
CA ILE A 74 15.88 -6.19 10.01
C ILE A 74 15.61 -7.67 9.98
N THR A 75 15.19 -8.23 11.12
CA THR A 75 14.66 -9.59 11.20
C THR A 75 13.20 -9.58 10.75
N THR A 76 12.91 -10.32 9.68
CA THR A 76 11.56 -10.38 9.09
C THR A 76 10.71 -11.49 9.67
N ASP A 77 11.35 -12.52 10.19
CA ASP A 77 10.74 -13.66 10.89
C ASP A 77 11.62 -14.06 12.08
N SER A 78 11.07 -13.89 13.28
CA SER A 78 11.77 -14.21 14.53
C SER A 78 11.97 -15.71 14.75
N ASP A 79 11.11 -16.55 14.18
CA ASP A 79 11.14 -18.00 14.40
C ASP A 79 12.18 -18.66 13.50
N SER A 80 12.27 -18.22 12.24
CA SER A 80 13.28 -18.72 11.29
C SER A 80 14.59 -17.94 11.35
N GLY A 81 14.60 -16.72 11.93
CA GLY A 81 15.74 -15.81 11.92
C GLY A 81 15.99 -15.18 10.54
N GLU A 82 15.00 -15.20 9.65
CA GLU A 82 15.11 -14.58 8.33
C GLU A 82 15.32 -13.06 8.46
N THR A 83 16.22 -12.53 7.62
CA THR A 83 16.57 -11.12 7.62
C THR A 83 16.49 -10.52 6.22
N ALA A 84 16.22 -9.22 6.14
CA ALA A 84 16.24 -8.46 4.89
C ALA A 84 16.80 -7.07 5.10
N VAL A 85 17.38 -6.48 4.06
CA VAL A 85 17.69 -5.05 4.03
C VAL A 85 16.37 -4.30 3.96
N VAL A 86 16.21 -3.24 4.76
CA VAL A 86 14.95 -2.48 4.87
C VAL A 86 14.45 -1.99 3.50
N SER A 87 15.34 -1.48 2.63
CA SER A 87 14.94 -1.04 1.28
C SER A 87 14.34 -2.17 0.44
N ASP A 88 14.89 -3.38 0.53
CA ASP A 88 14.41 -4.53 -0.24
C ASP A 88 13.09 -5.04 0.34
N TYR A 89 12.99 -5.08 1.66
CA TYR A 89 11.74 -5.40 2.37
C TYR A 89 10.62 -4.44 2.00
N VAL A 90 10.87 -3.13 2.09
CA VAL A 90 9.87 -2.11 1.73
C VAL A 90 9.43 -2.24 0.27
N ALA A 91 10.36 -2.45 -0.66
CA ALA A 91 10.03 -2.64 -2.07
C ALA A 91 9.17 -3.89 -2.30
N GLN A 92 9.51 -5.01 -1.65
CA GLN A 92 8.78 -6.25 -1.75
C GLN A 92 7.38 -6.15 -1.15
N GLN A 93 7.24 -5.57 0.04
CA GLN A 93 5.95 -5.39 0.71
C GLN A 93 5.03 -4.43 -0.06
N THR A 94 5.61 -3.35 -0.62
CA THR A 94 4.86 -2.44 -1.50
C THR A 94 4.28 -3.19 -2.69
N GLN A 95 5.10 -3.99 -3.37
CA GLN A 95 4.64 -4.79 -4.50
C GLN A 95 3.54 -5.79 -4.10
N GLN A 96 3.74 -6.53 -3.00
CA GLN A 96 2.76 -7.50 -2.50
C GLN A 96 1.43 -6.84 -2.14
N THR A 97 1.47 -5.67 -1.51
CA THR A 97 0.26 -4.89 -1.19
C THR A 97 -0.50 -4.52 -2.45
N LEU A 98 0.17 -3.98 -3.46
CA LEU A 98 -0.46 -3.59 -4.73
C LEU A 98 -1.00 -4.79 -5.50
N GLU A 99 -0.28 -5.91 -5.53
CA GLU A 99 -0.76 -7.17 -6.12
C GLU A 99 -2.00 -7.69 -5.40
N THR A 100 -2.04 -7.60 -4.08
CA THR A 100 -3.20 -8.00 -3.27
C THR A 100 -4.40 -7.11 -3.56
N LEU A 101 -4.23 -5.79 -3.59
CA LEU A 101 -5.31 -4.86 -3.92
C LEU A 101 -5.88 -5.13 -5.32
N ALA A 102 -5.02 -5.34 -6.31
CA ALA A 102 -5.43 -5.68 -7.67
C ALA A 102 -6.19 -7.01 -7.74
N ALA A 103 -5.74 -8.03 -7.00
CA ALA A 103 -6.40 -9.33 -6.95
C ALA A 103 -7.77 -9.25 -6.27
N VAL A 104 -7.88 -8.49 -5.19
CA VAL A 104 -9.15 -8.23 -4.48
C VAL A 104 -10.15 -7.53 -5.40
N ASP A 105 -9.75 -6.41 -6.01
CA ASP A 105 -10.60 -5.64 -6.93
C ASP A 105 -11.10 -6.52 -8.11
N ALA A 106 -10.19 -7.26 -8.73
CA ALA A 106 -10.53 -8.15 -9.83
C ALA A 106 -11.50 -9.25 -9.41
N ARG A 107 -11.28 -9.90 -8.26
CA ARG A 107 -12.14 -10.96 -7.76
C ARG A 107 -13.50 -10.44 -7.30
N PHE A 108 -13.52 -9.31 -6.60
CA PHE A 108 -14.74 -8.66 -6.16
C PHE A 108 -15.65 -8.32 -7.35
N LYS A 109 -15.10 -7.69 -8.38
CA LYS A 109 -15.80 -7.39 -9.64
C LYS A 109 -16.28 -8.66 -10.37
N ALA A 110 -15.43 -9.70 -10.43
CA ALA A 110 -15.77 -10.95 -11.10
C ALA A 110 -16.97 -11.68 -10.42
N LEU A 111 -17.14 -11.48 -9.12
CA LEU A 111 -18.31 -12.00 -8.37
C LEU A 111 -19.52 -11.06 -8.44
N GLY A 112 -19.47 -9.96 -9.19
CA GLY A 112 -20.54 -8.96 -9.22
C GLY A 112 -20.67 -8.17 -7.92
N GLY A 113 -19.58 -8.04 -7.15
CA GLY A 113 -19.58 -7.31 -5.89
C GLY A 113 -19.82 -5.81 -6.11
N GLU A 114 -20.63 -5.23 -5.27
CA GLU A 114 -20.87 -3.78 -5.18
C GLU A 114 -20.87 -3.37 -3.71
N LEU A 115 -20.15 -2.30 -3.38
CA LEU A 115 -20.17 -1.76 -2.03
C LEU A 115 -21.49 -1.05 -1.75
N THR A 116 -22.09 -1.37 -0.61
CA THR A 116 -23.29 -0.67 -0.12
C THR A 116 -22.98 0.77 0.28
N ALA A 117 -24.01 1.60 0.38
CA ALA A 117 -23.86 2.99 0.85
C ALA A 117 -23.25 3.07 2.27
N GLU A 118 -23.52 2.10 3.14
CA GLU A 118 -22.95 2.01 4.49
C GLU A 118 -21.45 1.67 4.43
N GLN A 119 -21.06 0.72 3.58
CA GLN A 119 -19.66 0.35 3.36
C GLN A 119 -18.84 1.52 2.77
N LEU A 120 -19.39 2.24 1.78
CA LEU A 120 -18.78 3.44 1.23
C LEU A 120 -18.61 4.54 2.29
N SER A 121 -19.65 4.77 3.11
CA SER A 121 -19.57 5.72 4.22
C SER A 121 -18.53 5.32 5.26
N THR A 122 -18.36 4.03 5.50
CA THR A 122 -17.34 3.49 6.40
C THR A 122 -15.93 3.74 5.85
N ALA A 123 -15.70 3.47 4.57
CA ALA A 123 -14.43 3.77 3.90
C ALA A 123 -14.10 5.26 3.95
N ASP A 124 -15.07 6.13 3.63
CA ASP A 124 -14.89 7.58 3.67
C ASP A 124 -14.56 8.10 5.09
N ARG A 125 -15.17 7.51 6.11
CA ARG A 125 -14.86 7.82 7.52
C ARG A 125 -13.46 7.40 7.92
N TYR A 126 -12.99 6.21 7.53
CA TYR A 126 -11.63 5.77 7.78
C TYR A 126 -10.62 6.65 7.05
N ALA A 127 -10.89 6.99 5.80
CA ALA A 127 -10.04 7.92 5.05
C ALA A 127 -9.91 9.28 5.75
N GLN A 128 -11.01 9.82 6.30
CA GLN A 128 -10.96 11.07 7.06
C GLN A 128 -10.14 10.92 8.34
N GLN A 129 -10.29 9.82 9.08
CA GLN A 129 -9.48 9.55 10.27
C GLN A 129 -7.97 9.45 9.96
N MET A 130 -7.63 8.79 8.85
CA MET A 130 -6.25 8.73 8.38
C MET A 130 -5.70 10.11 8.03
N MET A 131 -6.50 10.95 7.36
CA MET A 131 -6.09 12.34 7.06
C MET A 131 -5.99 13.20 8.32
N ASP A 132 -6.86 13.01 9.30
CA ASP A 132 -6.79 13.74 10.58
C ASP A 132 -5.51 13.37 11.37
N GLN A 133 -5.05 12.12 11.26
CA GLN A 133 -3.88 11.61 11.96
C GLN A 133 -2.56 11.86 11.21
N TYR A 134 -2.56 11.67 9.90
CA TYR A 134 -1.34 11.66 9.07
C TYR A 134 -1.37 12.70 7.94
N GLY A 135 -2.38 13.54 7.86
CA GLY A 135 -2.64 14.42 6.72
C GLY A 135 -1.48 15.34 6.34
N ASP A 136 -0.73 15.85 7.33
CA ASP A 136 0.45 16.67 7.06
C ASP A 136 1.53 15.87 6.32
N THR A 137 1.80 14.64 6.76
CA THR A 137 2.75 13.74 6.12
C THR A 137 2.27 13.33 4.73
N TYR A 138 1.00 12.98 4.61
CA TYR A 138 0.41 12.56 3.33
C TYR A 138 0.44 13.69 2.30
N THR A 139 -0.03 14.88 2.68
CA THR A 139 -0.07 16.04 1.80
C THR A 139 1.33 16.49 1.37
N ALA A 140 2.31 16.45 2.28
CA ALA A 140 3.71 16.76 1.97
C ALA A 140 4.31 15.79 0.93
N ASN A 141 3.76 14.58 0.83
CA ASN A 141 4.16 13.56 -0.15
C ASN A 141 3.21 13.44 -1.35
N GLY A 142 2.28 14.38 -1.53
CA GLY A 142 1.36 14.39 -2.67
C GLY A 142 0.19 13.40 -2.56
N ILE A 143 -0.08 12.86 -1.37
CA ILE A 143 -1.19 11.97 -1.10
C ILE A 143 -2.39 12.79 -0.63
N GLY A 144 -3.41 12.93 -1.45
CA GLY A 144 -4.65 13.64 -1.11
C GLY A 144 -5.74 12.73 -0.56
N LEU A 145 -6.79 13.35 0.02
CA LEU A 145 -7.94 12.65 0.59
C LEU A 145 -8.60 11.65 -0.39
N GLU A 146 -8.75 12.00 -1.66
CA GLU A 146 -9.38 11.11 -2.64
C GLU A 146 -8.56 9.83 -2.89
N THR A 147 -7.23 9.91 -2.82
CA THR A 147 -6.37 8.74 -2.86
C THR A 147 -6.59 7.84 -1.64
N VAL A 148 -6.65 8.44 -0.44
CA VAL A 148 -6.89 7.69 0.80
C VAL A 148 -8.26 7.04 0.77
N LYS A 149 -9.30 7.74 0.29
CA LYS A 149 -10.64 7.15 0.09
C LYS A 149 -10.62 5.96 -0.87
N ALA A 150 -9.93 6.09 -2.01
CA ALA A 150 -9.82 5.00 -2.97
C ALA A 150 -9.13 3.77 -2.34
N TYR A 151 -8.08 3.99 -1.55
CA TYR A 151 -7.38 2.93 -0.82
C TYR A 151 -8.28 2.27 0.23
N GLU A 152 -8.99 3.05 1.05
CA GLU A 152 -9.89 2.53 2.08
C GLU A 152 -11.08 1.77 1.50
N ARG A 153 -11.58 2.17 0.31
CA ARG A 153 -12.61 1.41 -0.41
C ARG A 153 -12.14 0.03 -0.78
N LEU A 154 -10.90 -0.13 -1.26
CA LEU A 154 -10.31 -1.45 -1.53
C LEU A 154 -10.15 -2.31 -0.28
N GLN A 155 -9.89 -1.72 0.89
CA GLN A 155 -9.88 -2.45 2.16
C GLN A 155 -11.29 -2.96 2.54
N VAL A 156 -12.31 -2.15 2.29
CA VAL A 156 -13.71 -2.55 2.51
C VAL A 156 -14.15 -3.60 1.49
N GLU A 157 -13.72 -3.49 0.22
CA GLU A 157 -13.94 -4.54 -0.79
C GLU A 157 -13.30 -5.86 -0.38
N HIS A 158 -12.11 -5.84 0.20
CA HIS A 158 -11.46 -7.06 0.72
C HIS A 158 -12.34 -7.74 1.78
N THR A 159 -12.85 -6.97 2.74
CA THR A 159 -13.74 -7.51 3.77
C THR A 159 -15.04 -8.06 3.17
N ALA A 160 -15.65 -7.31 2.25
CA ALA A 160 -16.86 -7.75 1.57
C ALA A 160 -16.62 -9.01 0.70
N LEU A 161 -15.48 -9.10 0.04
CA LEU A 161 -15.06 -10.28 -0.72
C LEU A 161 -14.94 -11.53 0.16
N LEU A 162 -14.33 -11.40 1.35
CA LEU A 162 -14.23 -12.50 2.30
C LEU A 162 -15.62 -13.00 2.71
N ASP A 163 -16.57 -12.09 2.95
CA ASP A 163 -17.94 -12.45 3.28
C ASP A 163 -18.68 -13.11 2.09
N MET A 164 -18.47 -12.62 0.86
CA MET A 164 -19.01 -13.23 -0.36
C MET A 164 -18.49 -14.63 -0.62
N VAL A 165 -17.25 -14.93 -0.21
CA VAL A 165 -16.62 -16.24 -0.44
C VAL A 165 -16.87 -17.19 0.73
N TYR A 166 -16.65 -16.73 1.95
CA TYR A 166 -16.62 -17.56 3.16
C TYR A 166 -17.76 -17.29 4.15
N GLY A 167 -18.58 -16.24 3.92
CA GLY A 167 -19.73 -15.93 4.76
C GLY A 167 -20.80 -17.01 4.71
N PRO A 168 -21.83 -16.93 5.57
CA PRO A 168 -22.89 -17.95 5.67
C PRO A 168 -23.60 -18.27 4.35
N ASP A 169 -23.72 -17.28 3.46
CA ASP A 169 -24.33 -17.39 2.14
C ASP A 169 -23.28 -17.32 1.00
N GLY A 170 -22.00 -17.47 1.33
CA GLY A 170 -20.89 -17.34 0.39
C GLY A 170 -20.69 -18.57 -0.53
N GLU A 171 -19.76 -18.46 -1.48
CA GLU A 171 -19.43 -19.55 -2.42
C GLU A 171 -18.89 -20.81 -1.69
N THR A 172 -18.17 -20.64 -0.58
CA THR A 172 -17.53 -21.71 0.19
C THR A 172 -17.67 -21.42 1.68
N PRO A 173 -18.91 -21.56 2.24
CA PRO A 173 -19.17 -21.20 3.64
C PRO A 173 -18.29 -21.99 4.62
N VAL A 174 -17.82 -21.33 5.68
CA VAL A 174 -17.02 -21.92 6.77
C VAL A 174 -17.74 -21.81 8.12
#